data_9a421632e55b92fc8a435cca53a53040
#
_entry.id   9a421632e55b92fc8a435cca53a53040
#
_cell.length_a   1.000
_cell.length_b   1.000
_cell.length_c   1.000
_cell.angle_alpha   90.00
_cell.angle_beta   90.00
_cell.angle_gamma   90.00
#
_symmetry.space_group_name_H-M   'P 1'
#
loop_
_entity.id
_entity.type
_entity.pdbx_description
1 polymer ?
#
loop_
_entity_poly.entity_id
_entity_poly.type
_entity_poly.pdbx_seq_one_letter_code
_entity_poly.pdbx_strand_id
1 'polypeptide(L)'
;MAQSISQEAIGATGLPGATAASRHAGATTSGAPTTGTFAVGDYVVDQTGAMYVCTVAGTPGTWQLSGVSVNENIAGKNFIINGGFDIWQRGTSFTSLVGYAADRWYTNSGNTTVSQQTSGVPVGTASSLRVAYNSTGGYGNQFSALESANAKMLVGKTVTVSAKFRCNASFAASGASIGFAVQKNSTADTMNGGTWTTISSSTVAGSSLPTGTTASDWYSLSFTTSIPNDGTAAGIRILIAETITGISPSYWEVAAVQLEIAPQATPFSRAGGSIGGELALCQRYYIRTTPGLSYGTYGFGFAQASTTAVVAVNLPVTLRTLPTTLDYSNLALQSGSYSSSVNASGALAFEGSTSSPQLVMIFANYTTGMTANQPARLINNNNTAGYLGIGAEL
;
A
#
# COMPACT_ATOMS: atom_id res chain seq x y z
N MET A 1 30.42 -48.94 -29.17
CA MET A 1 29.37 -49.30 -28.19
C MET A 1 29.25 -48.14 -27.22
N ALA A 2 28.21 -47.36 -27.32
CA ALA A 2 27.92 -46.32 -26.38
C ALA A 2 27.31 -46.95 -25.11
N GLN A 3 28.01 -46.88 -23.98
CA GLN A 3 27.43 -47.26 -22.71
C GLN A 3 26.31 -46.27 -22.36
N SER A 4 25.09 -46.73 -22.35
CA SER A 4 23.99 -46.01 -21.73
C SER A 4 24.21 -46.09 -20.22
N ILE A 5 24.64 -45.01 -19.62
CA ILE A 5 24.64 -44.87 -18.17
C ILE A 5 23.16 -44.80 -17.74
N SER A 6 22.67 -45.85 -17.06
CA SER A 6 21.29 -45.85 -16.57
C SER A 6 21.17 -44.74 -15.53
N GLN A 7 20.18 -43.87 -15.67
CA GLN A 7 19.87 -42.78 -14.73
C GLN A 7 19.62 -43.25 -13.28
N GLU A 8 19.32 -44.52 -13.07
CA GLU A 8 19.15 -45.12 -11.74
C GLU A 8 20.44 -45.16 -10.90
N ALA A 9 21.61 -45.21 -11.53
CA ALA A 9 22.88 -45.26 -10.80
C ALA A 9 23.28 -43.90 -10.17
N ILE A 10 22.78 -42.80 -10.70
CA ILE A 10 23.11 -41.46 -10.19
C ILE A 10 22.20 -41.06 -9.04
N GLY A 11 20.95 -41.55 -9.00
CA GLY A 11 20.00 -41.25 -7.94
C GLY A 11 20.27 -41.96 -6.60
N ALA A 12 20.98 -43.10 -6.62
CA ALA A 12 21.23 -43.90 -5.43
C ALA A 12 22.38 -43.37 -4.54
N THR A 13 23.23 -42.51 -5.07
CA THR A 13 24.38 -41.92 -4.36
C THR A 13 24.27 -40.42 -4.13
N GLY A 14 23.06 -39.93 -3.94
CA GLY A 14 22.80 -38.53 -3.59
C GLY A 14 23.56 -38.07 -2.35
N LEU A 15 23.64 -36.78 -2.15
CA LEU A 15 24.25 -36.17 -0.96
C LEU A 15 23.67 -36.81 0.32
N PRO A 16 24.47 -36.91 1.42
CA PRO A 16 24.00 -37.48 2.68
C PRO A 16 22.71 -36.79 3.14
N GLY A 17 21.64 -37.55 3.36
CA GLY A 17 20.30 -37.06 3.73
C GLY A 17 19.28 -36.97 2.58
N ALA A 18 19.69 -37.16 1.33
CA ALA A 18 18.75 -37.24 0.20
C ALA A 18 18.08 -38.64 0.17
N THR A 19 16.73 -38.65 0.23
CA THR A 19 15.93 -39.90 0.24
C THR A 19 15.23 -40.22 -1.10
N ALA A 20 15.30 -39.27 -2.08
CA ALA A 20 14.72 -39.41 -3.40
C ALA A 20 15.56 -38.69 -4.46
N ALA A 21 15.53 -39.17 -5.70
CA ALA A 21 16.20 -38.54 -6.82
C ALA A 21 15.28 -37.50 -7.49
N SER A 22 15.84 -36.34 -7.84
CA SER A 22 15.20 -35.39 -8.76
C SER A 22 15.53 -35.80 -10.21
N ARG A 23 14.58 -35.63 -11.12
CA ARG A 23 14.75 -35.95 -12.52
C ARG A 23 14.58 -34.72 -13.40
N HIS A 24 15.54 -34.48 -14.33
CA HIS A 24 15.31 -33.54 -15.41
C HIS A 24 14.32 -34.20 -16.39
N ALA A 25 13.10 -33.67 -16.41
CA ALA A 25 12.01 -34.25 -17.20
C ALA A 25 11.93 -33.73 -18.64
N GLY A 26 12.82 -32.78 -19.02
CA GLY A 26 12.88 -32.22 -20.36
C GLY A 26 12.80 -30.68 -20.38
N ALA A 27 12.50 -30.15 -21.57
CA ALA A 27 12.32 -28.71 -21.76
C ALA A 27 10.93 -28.41 -22.33
N THR A 28 10.37 -27.25 -21.96
CA THR A 28 9.15 -26.68 -22.54
C THR A 28 9.49 -25.45 -23.38
N THR A 29 8.61 -25.06 -24.29
CA THR A 29 8.79 -23.80 -25.05
C THR A 29 8.69 -22.60 -24.12
N SER A 30 7.72 -22.59 -23.20
CA SER A 30 7.52 -21.55 -22.18
C SER A 30 6.66 -22.11 -21.07
N GLY A 31 7.05 -21.84 -19.82
CA GLY A 31 6.28 -22.23 -18.65
C GLY A 31 6.38 -23.71 -18.28
N ALA A 32 5.59 -24.11 -17.29
CA ALA A 32 5.52 -25.47 -16.79
C ALA A 32 4.90 -26.43 -17.84
N PRO A 33 5.20 -27.75 -17.78
CA PRO A 33 4.55 -28.75 -18.63
C PRO A 33 3.02 -28.74 -18.48
N THR A 34 2.31 -28.79 -19.60
CA THR A 34 0.84 -28.87 -19.66
C THR A 34 0.33 -30.28 -19.94
N THR A 35 1.22 -31.21 -20.27
CA THR A 35 0.92 -32.63 -20.56
C THR A 35 2.04 -33.52 -20.02
N GLY A 36 1.77 -34.80 -19.84
CA GLY A 36 2.75 -35.79 -19.33
C GLY A 36 2.51 -36.08 -17.83
N THR A 37 3.11 -37.19 -17.37
CA THR A 37 2.99 -37.62 -15.96
C THR A 37 4.31 -37.40 -15.24
N PHE A 38 4.28 -36.75 -14.11
CA PHE A 38 5.47 -36.29 -13.37
C PHE A 38 5.37 -36.65 -11.89
N ALA A 39 6.53 -36.85 -11.27
CA ALA A 39 6.67 -37.06 -9.84
C ALA A 39 7.10 -35.76 -9.13
N VAL A 40 6.86 -35.68 -7.82
CA VAL A 40 7.39 -34.58 -6.97
C VAL A 40 8.91 -34.56 -7.06
N GLY A 41 9.49 -33.40 -7.33
CA GLY A 41 10.93 -33.18 -7.51
C GLY A 41 11.39 -33.29 -8.97
N ASP A 42 10.55 -33.71 -9.91
CA ASP A 42 10.86 -33.58 -11.34
C ASP A 42 11.02 -32.10 -11.70
N TYR A 43 11.96 -31.75 -12.56
CA TYR A 43 12.15 -30.37 -13.00
C TYR A 43 12.32 -30.27 -14.53
N VAL A 44 11.91 -29.11 -15.04
CA VAL A 44 12.10 -28.73 -16.45
C VAL A 44 12.75 -27.34 -16.51
N VAL A 45 13.53 -27.10 -17.56
CA VAL A 45 14.00 -25.75 -17.90
C VAL A 45 13.33 -25.39 -19.23
N ASP A 46 12.61 -24.28 -19.27
CA ASP A 46 11.98 -23.81 -20.49
C ASP A 46 13.00 -23.10 -21.41
N GLN A 47 12.59 -22.80 -22.65
CA GLN A 47 13.46 -22.14 -23.63
C GLN A 47 13.77 -20.68 -23.28
N THR A 48 13.09 -20.09 -22.26
CA THR A 48 13.42 -18.78 -21.72
C THR A 48 14.48 -18.83 -20.62
N GLY A 49 14.89 -20.05 -20.19
CA GLY A 49 15.84 -20.30 -19.11
C GLY A 49 15.18 -20.39 -17.72
N ALA A 50 13.87 -20.38 -17.64
CA ALA A 50 13.15 -20.53 -16.37
C ALA A 50 13.05 -22.01 -15.97
N MET A 51 13.38 -22.31 -14.70
CA MET A 51 13.31 -23.68 -14.18
C MET A 51 12.04 -23.88 -13.34
N TYR A 52 11.29 -24.94 -13.66
CA TYR A 52 10.07 -25.33 -12.94
C TYR A 52 10.30 -26.66 -12.23
N VAL A 53 9.82 -26.79 -11.00
CA VAL A 53 9.88 -28.01 -10.19
C VAL A 53 8.46 -28.50 -9.92
N CYS A 54 8.22 -29.78 -10.13
CA CYS A 54 6.95 -30.43 -9.81
C CYS A 54 6.80 -30.55 -8.29
N THR A 55 5.79 -29.89 -7.74
CA THR A 55 5.52 -29.85 -6.29
C THR A 55 4.41 -30.82 -5.88
N VAL A 56 3.53 -31.21 -6.82
CA VAL A 56 2.52 -32.24 -6.62
C VAL A 56 2.53 -33.16 -7.84
N ALA A 57 2.75 -34.46 -7.60
CA ALA A 57 2.74 -35.45 -8.67
C ALA A 57 1.39 -35.51 -9.40
N GLY A 58 1.40 -35.75 -10.72
CA GLY A 58 0.15 -35.82 -11.48
C GLY A 58 0.35 -35.75 -12.98
N THR A 59 -0.76 -35.60 -13.72
CA THR A 59 -0.80 -35.49 -15.19
C THR A 59 -1.57 -34.23 -15.57
N PRO A 60 -0.89 -33.09 -15.76
CA PRO A 60 0.56 -32.85 -15.75
C PRO A 60 1.19 -32.60 -14.38
N GLY A 61 0.46 -32.68 -13.27
CA GLY A 61 0.92 -32.32 -11.93
C GLY A 61 0.87 -30.81 -11.66
N THR A 62 1.32 -30.40 -10.45
CA THR A 62 1.44 -28.98 -10.07
C THR A 62 2.92 -28.61 -10.08
N TRP A 63 3.23 -27.48 -10.71
CA TRP A 63 4.59 -27.00 -10.92
C TRP A 63 4.80 -25.64 -10.30
N GLN A 64 6.00 -25.40 -9.80
CA GLN A 64 6.43 -24.11 -9.28
C GLN A 64 7.70 -23.65 -9.97
N LEU A 65 7.76 -22.36 -10.32
CA LEU A 65 8.97 -21.73 -10.82
C LEU A 65 10.06 -21.78 -9.75
N SER A 66 11.19 -22.40 -10.06
CA SER A 66 12.34 -22.48 -9.15
C SER A 66 13.08 -21.15 -9.08
N GLY A 67 13.60 -20.81 -7.91
CA GLY A 67 14.30 -19.55 -7.70
C GLY A 67 13.38 -18.37 -7.36
N VAL A 68 12.06 -18.54 -7.44
CA VAL A 68 11.13 -17.62 -6.80
C VAL A 68 11.11 -17.97 -5.32
N SER A 69 11.70 -17.11 -4.50
CA SER A 69 11.59 -17.24 -3.05
C SER A 69 10.12 -17.28 -2.66
N VAL A 70 9.66 -18.39 -2.06
CA VAL A 70 8.31 -18.48 -1.46
C VAL A 70 8.19 -17.66 -0.17
N ASN A 71 9.16 -16.80 0.11
CA ASN A 71 9.05 -15.86 1.20
C ASN A 71 8.00 -14.80 0.83
N GLU A 72 6.82 -14.96 1.35
CA GLU A 72 5.65 -14.15 1.02
C GLU A 72 5.79 -12.68 1.45
N ASN A 73 6.74 -12.35 2.33
CA ASN A 73 6.96 -10.99 2.86
C ASN A 73 8.42 -10.54 2.73
N ILE A 74 8.85 -10.18 1.51
CA ILE A 74 10.18 -9.61 1.26
C ILE A 74 10.05 -8.09 1.25
N ALA A 75 10.70 -7.40 2.19
CA ALA A 75 10.76 -5.95 2.21
C ALA A 75 11.41 -5.41 0.91
N GLY A 76 10.82 -4.36 0.35
CA GLY A 76 11.28 -3.73 -0.89
C GLY A 76 10.91 -4.45 -2.19
N LYS A 77 10.27 -5.63 -2.14
CA LYS A 77 9.78 -6.32 -3.32
C LYS A 77 8.58 -5.58 -3.94
N ASN A 78 7.62 -5.19 -3.12
CA ASN A 78 6.48 -4.39 -3.53
C ASN A 78 6.84 -2.90 -3.50
N PHE A 79 6.71 -2.21 -4.62
CA PHE A 79 6.91 -0.77 -4.71
C PHE A 79 5.72 0.05 -4.19
N ILE A 80 4.55 -0.59 -4.00
CA ILE A 80 3.36 0.06 -3.47
C ILE A 80 3.34 -0.04 -1.95
N ILE A 81 3.51 1.09 -1.29
CA ILE A 81 3.37 1.19 0.17
C ILE A 81 1.90 1.04 0.54
N ASN A 82 1.62 0.26 1.57
CA ASN A 82 0.28 -0.04 2.06
C ASN A 82 -0.62 -0.72 1.00
N GLY A 83 -0.03 -1.57 0.15
CA GLY A 83 -0.78 -2.33 -0.83
C GLY A 83 -1.75 -3.36 -0.23
N GLY A 84 -1.56 -3.74 1.04
CA GLY A 84 -2.48 -4.55 1.84
C GLY A 84 -3.63 -3.77 2.47
N PHE A 85 -3.62 -2.43 2.38
CA PHE A 85 -4.54 -1.52 3.06
C PHE A 85 -4.56 -1.71 4.58
N ASP A 86 -3.44 -2.10 5.16
CA ASP A 86 -3.33 -2.43 6.58
C ASP A 86 -3.31 -1.18 7.48
N ILE A 87 -2.84 -0.03 6.96
CA ILE A 87 -2.58 1.20 7.72
C ILE A 87 -3.60 2.29 7.35
N TRP A 88 -4.30 2.79 8.38
CA TRP A 88 -5.36 3.82 8.26
C TRP A 88 -5.26 4.84 9.40
N GLN A 89 -4.25 5.69 9.38
CA GLN A 89 -4.00 6.64 10.48
C GLN A 89 -5.06 7.75 10.55
N ARG A 90 -5.64 8.16 9.41
CA ARG A 90 -6.61 9.28 9.35
C ARG A 90 -8.03 8.90 9.77
N GLY A 91 -8.34 7.60 9.79
CA GLY A 91 -9.67 7.06 10.05
C GLY A 91 -9.99 5.90 9.11
N THR A 92 -11.07 5.18 9.35
CA THR A 92 -11.40 3.93 8.66
C THR A 92 -12.61 4.01 7.73
N SER A 93 -13.25 5.19 7.62
CA SER A 93 -14.42 5.40 6.75
C SER A 93 -14.55 6.87 6.34
N PHE A 94 -14.74 7.11 5.05
CA PHE A 94 -14.78 8.44 4.45
C PHE A 94 -15.86 8.50 3.36
N THR A 95 -16.69 9.55 3.39
CA THR A 95 -17.74 9.76 2.39
C THR A 95 -17.37 10.91 1.46
N SER A 96 -17.45 10.68 0.14
CA SER A 96 -17.15 11.66 -0.92
C SER A 96 -15.80 12.35 -0.73
N LEU A 97 -14.76 11.56 -0.42
CA LEU A 97 -13.42 12.06 -0.10
C LEU A 97 -12.65 12.42 -1.38
N VAL A 98 -12.03 13.60 -1.35
CA VAL A 98 -10.92 13.95 -2.24
C VAL A 98 -9.70 14.17 -1.34
N GLY A 99 -8.83 13.16 -1.24
CA GLY A 99 -7.71 13.14 -0.30
C GLY A 99 -7.26 11.73 0.07
N TYR A 100 -6.45 11.61 1.09
CA TYR A 100 -5.94 10.30 1.54
C TYR A 100 -6.92 9.60 2.48
N ALA A 101 -7.36 8.39 2.12
CA ALA A 101 -8.16 7.49 2.96
C ALA A 101 -7.25 6.50 3.72
N ALA A 102 -6.97 5.34 3.13
CA ALA A 102 -5.86 4.50 3.59
C ALA A 102 -4.53 5.24 3.36
N ASP A 103 -3.57 5.06 4.25
CA ASP A 103 -2.28 5.73 4.10
C ASP A 103 -1.64 5.39 2.76
N ARG A 104 -1.07 6.39 2.10
CA ARG A 104 -0.49 6.35 0.76
C ARG A 104 -1.49 6.16 -0.39
N TRP A 105 -2.79 6.01 -0.09
CA TRP A 105 -3.84 5.89 -1.10
C TRP A 105 -4.68 7.16 -1.15
N TYR A 106 -4.50 7.91 -2.24
CA TYR A 106 -5.30 9.10 -2.54
C TYR A 106 -6.61 8.66 -3.19
N THR A 107 -7.70 9.05 -2.59
CA THR A 107 -9.05 8.81 -3.06
C THR A 107 -9.58 10.04 -3.79
N ASN A 108 -10.13 9.86 -4.97
CA ASN A 108 -10.97 10.84 -5.63
C ASN A 108 -12.35 10.20 -5.82
N SER A 109 -13.27 10.52 -4.95
CA SER A 109 -14.58 9.90 -4.91
C SER A 109 -15.72 10.91 -4.81
N GLY A 110 -16.83 10.57 -5.43
CA GLY A 110 -18.08 11.31 -5.32
C GLY A 110 -19.25 10.36 -5.12
N ASN A 111 -20.15 10.67 -4.18
CA ASN A 111 -21.33 9.84 -3.85
C ASN A 111 -20.97 8.38 -3.47
N THR A 112 -19.80 8.18 -2.88
CA THR A 112 -19.33 6.88 -2.39
C THR A 112 -18.81 7.00 -0.96
N THR A 113 -18.77 5.85 -0.27
CA THR A 113 -18.06 5.68 1.00
C THR A 113 -16.86 4.77 0.76
N VAL A 114 -15.66 5.26 1.07
CA VAL A 114 -14.43 4.47 1.07
C VAL A 114 -14.15 4.03 2.49
N SER A 115 -13.98 2.73 2.72
CA SER A 115 -13.83 2.18 4.07
C SER A 115 -12.91 0.98 4.16
N GLN A 116 -12.30 0.81 5.33
CA GLN A 116 -11.54 -0.37 5.71
C GLN A 116 -12.48 -1.54 6.01
N GLN A 117 -12.15 -2.72 5.51
CA GLN A 117 -12.80 -3.98 5.86
C GLN A 117 -11.75 -4.93 6.47
N THR A 118 -12.09 -5.56 7.59
CA THR A 118 -11.16 -6.44 8.34
C THR A 118 -11.62 -7.90 8.41
N SER A 119 -12.77 -8.23 7.79
CA SER A 119 -13.31 -9.59 7.74
C SER A 119 -13.32 -10.13 6.32
N GLY A 120 -13.07 -11.45 6.18
CA GLY A 120 -13.04 -12.11 4.87
C GLY A 120 -11.98 -11.56 3.91
N VAL A 121 -10.89 -11.02 4.44
CA VAL A 121 -9.77 -10.49 3.65
C VAL A 121 -8.89 -11.63 3.12
N PRO A 122 -8.13 -11.42 2.02
CA PRO A 122 -7.26 -12.46 1.49
C PRO A 122 -6.16 -12.83 2.50
N VAL A 123 -5.71 -14.08 2.42
CA VAL A 123 -4.51 -14.52 3.17
C VAL A 123 -3.33 -13.60 2.82
N GLY A 124 -2.58 -13.20 3.85
CA GLY A 124 -1.43 -12.30 3.71
C GLY A 124 -1.73 -10.82 3.94
N THR A 125 -3.01 -10.41 4.00
CA THR A 125 -3.42 -9.03 4.35
C THR A 125 -4.19 -8.99 5.67
N ALA A 126 -4.21 -7.85 6.36
CA ALA A 126 -5.01 -7.64 7.56
C ALA A 126 -6.33 -6.90 7.25
N SER A 127 -6.41 -6.25 6.09
CA SER A 127 -7.63 -5.55 5.66
C SER A 127 -7.74 -5.43 4.15
N SER A 128 -8.86 -4.88 3.68
CA SER A 128 -9.12 -4.47 2.30
C SER A 128 -9.74 -3.08 2.27
N LEU A 129 -9.69 -2.44 1.12
CA LEU A 129 -10.39 -1.19 0.85
C LEU A 129 -11.68 -1.50 0.10
N ARG A 130 -12.81 -0.99 0.62
CA ARG A 130 -14.13 -1.04 -0.05
C ARG A 130 -14.51 0.34 -0.55
N VAL A 131 -15.03 0.39 -1.78
CA VAL A 131 -15.76 1.53 -2.33
C VAL A 131 -17.22 1.15 -2.45
N ALA A 132 -18.08 1.75 -1.64
CA ALA A 132 -19.53 1.54 -1.65
C ALA A 132 -20.24 2.75 -2.21
N TYR A 133 -21.15 2.56 -3.14
CA TYR A 133 -21.89 3.63 -3.80
C TYR A 133 -23.10 4.04 -2.98
N ASN A 134 -23.18 5.31 -2.60
CA ASN A 134 -24.28 5.90 -1.81
C ASN A 134 -25.45 6.33 -2.71
N SER A 135 -25.19 6.63 -3.97
CA SER A 135 -26.20 6.96 -4.98
C SER A 135 -25.72 6.56 -6.38
N THR A 136 -26.64 6.51 -7.34
CA THR A 136 -26.32 6.31 -8.75
C THR A 136 -25.45 7.46 -9.28
N GLY A 137 -24.47 7.14 -10.09
CA GLY A 137 -23.48 8.12 -10.60
C GLY A 137 -22.30 8.32 -9.66
N GLY A 138 -22.18 7.56 -8.57
CA GLY A 138 -21.00 7.56 -7.70
C GLY A 138 -19.77 7.04 -8.42
N TYR A 139 -18.60 7.50 -8.00
CA TYR A 139 -17.29 7.04 -8.47
C TYR A 139 -16.30 7.00 -7.30
N GLY A 140 -15.25 6.16 -7.41
CA GLY A 140 -14.32 5.96 -6.30
C GLY A 140 -12.92 5.57 -6.74
N ASN A 141 -12.24 6.43 -7.52
CA ASN A 141 -10.89 6.19 -7.98
C ASN A 141 -9.87 6.20 -6.83
N GLN A 142 -8.95 5.25 -6.85
CA GLN A 142 -7.87 5.12 -5.88
C GLN A 142 -6.52 5.25 -6.58
N PHE A 143 -5.62 6.06 -6.02
CA PHE A 143 -4.29 6.32 -6.60
C PHE A 143 -3.20 6.04 -5.55
N SER A 144 -2.10 5.42 -5.98
CA SER A 144 -0.89 5.34 -5.17
C SER A 144 0.32 5.67 -6.06
N ALA A 145 0.99 6.78 -5.76
CA ALA A 145 2.16 7.25 -6.50
C ALA A 145 3.46 6.94 -5.74
N LEU A 146 4.50 6.66 -6.52
CA LEU A 146 5.86 6.42 -6.03
C LEU A 146 6.63 7.75 -5.91
N GLU A 147 7.53 7.82 -4.93
CA GLU A 147 8.58 8.85 -4.96
C GLU A 147 9.42 8.72 -6.23
N SER A 148 9.92 9.83 -6.75
CA SER A 148 10.74 9.86 -7.98
C SER A 148 11.98 8.96 -7.90
N ALA A 149 12.57 8.82 -6.72
CA ALA A 149 13.69 7.90 -6.50
C ALA A 149 13.31 6.44 -6.79
N ASN A 150 12.13 6.00 -6.31
CA ASN A 150 11.62 4.66 -6.55
C ASN A 150 11.10 4.50 -7.99
N ALA A 151 10.45 5.52 -8.55
CA ALA A 151 10.02 5.51 -9.95
C ALA A 151 11.18 5.30 -10.93
N LYS A 152 12.33 5.96 -10.68
CA LYS A 152 13.56 5.79 -11.48
C LYS A 152 14.09 4.36 -11.49
N MET A 153 13.89 3.59 -10.42
CA MET A 153 14.31 2.17 -10.37
C MET A 153 13.53 1.29 -11.35
N LEU A 154 12.32 1.69 -11.72
CA LEU A 154 11.43 0.95 -12.62
C LEU A 154 11.65 1.30 -14.10
N VAL A 155 12.25 2.45 -14.41
CA VAL A 155 12.46 2.91 -15.80
C VAL A 155 13.27 1.88 -16.59
N GLY A 156 12.76 1.47 -17.75
CA GLY A 156 13.35 0.45 -18.61
C GLY A 156 13.19 -0.99 -18.10
N LYS A 157 12.47 -1.21 -16.98
CA LYS A 157 12.23 -2.55 -16.43
C LYS A 157 10.89 -3.10 -16.88
N THR A 158 10.83 -4.44 -16.94
CA THR A 158 9.57 -5.18 -17.00
C THR A 158 9.02 -5.29 -15.58
N VAL A 159 7.80 -4.82 -15.39
CA VAL A 159 7.10 -4.82 -14.10
C VAL A 159 5.79 -5.58 -14.22
N THR A 160 5.39 -6.21 -13.13
CA THR A 160 4.07 -6.85 -13.01
C THR A 160 3.27 -6.13 -11.91
N VAL A 161 2.02 -5.82 -12.24
CA VAL A 161 1.02 -5.34 -11.27
C VAL A 161 0.05 -6.46 -10.99
N SER A 162 -0.27 -6.66 -9.72
CA SER A 162 -1.27 -7.63 -9.28
C SER A 162 -2.12 -7.06 -8.15
N ALA A 163 -3.37 -7.52 -8.06
CA ALA A 163 -4.28 -7.21 -6.96
C ALA A 163 -5.36 -8.29 -6.85
N LYS A 164 -6.07 -8.27 -5.73
CA LYS A 164 -7.26 -9.10 -5.50
C LYS A 164 -8.49 -8.23 -5.46
N PHE A 165 -9.56 -8.67 -6.16
CA PHE A 165 -10.83 -7.96 -6.26
C PHE A 165 -12.00 -8.87 -5.89
N ARG A 166 -13.05 -8.29 -5.31
CA ARG A 166 -14.38 -8.87 -5.17
C ARG A 166 -15.43 -7.76 -5.19
N CYS A 167 -16.68 -8.12 -5.31
CA CYS A 167 -17.78 -7.16 -5.28
C CYS A 167 -19.05 -7.79 -4.66
N ASN A 168 -20.13 -7.00 -4.54
CA ASN A 168 -21.44 -7.57 -4.23
C ASN A 168 -22.23 -7.93 -5.51
N ALA A 169 -23.33 -8.65 -5.34
CA ALA A 169 -24.18 -9.08 -6.44
C ALA A 169 -24.74 -7.91 -7.27
N SER A 170 -25.01 -6.76 -6.65
CA SER A 170 -25.49 -5.55 -7.35
C SER A 170 -24.42 -4.97 -8.29
N PHE A 171 -23.17 -4.94 -7.87
CA PHE A 171 -22.05 -4.51 -8.74
C PHE A 171 -21.82 -5.53 -9.86
N ALA A 172 -21.85 -6.83 -9.54
CA ALA A 172 -21.70 -7.89 -10.53
C ALA A 172 -22.77 -7.81 -11.64
N ALA A 173 -24.00 -7.43 -11.30
CA ALA A 173 -25.12 -7.32 -12.24
C ALA A 173 -25.15 -5.97 -13.00
N SER A 174 -24.35 -4.98 -12.63
CA SER A 174 -24.43 -3.60 -13.17
C SER A 174 -23.84 -3.43 -14.57
N GLY A 175 -23.09 -4.41 -15.07
CA GLY A 175 -22.30 -4.29 -16.31
C GLY A 175 -20.99 -3.51 -16.15
N ALA A 176 -20.67 -3.03 -14.93
CA ALA A 176 -19.43 -2.37 -14.64
C ALA A 176 -18.24 -3.34 -14.65
N SER A 177 -17.06 -2.81 -14.92
CA SER A 177 -15.78 -3.50 -14.74
C SER A 177 -14.93 -2.73 -13.76
N ILE A 178 -14.05 -3.42 -13.07
CA ILE A 178 -13.03 -2.83 -12.20
C ILE A 178 -11.65 -3.23 -12.68
N GLY A 179 -10.67 -2.38 -12.51
CA GLY A 179 -9.30 -2.71 -12.87
C GLY A 179 -8.29 -1.70 -12.38
N PHE A 180 -7.08 -1.87 -12.85
CA PHE A 180 -5.99 -0.98 -12.53
C PHE A 180 -5.14 -0.65 -13.74
N ALA A 181 -4.49 0.52 -13.67
CA ALA A 181 -3.57 1.00 -14.68
C ALA A 181 -2.25 1.42 -14.05
N VAL A 182 -1.15 1.17 -14.75
CA VAL A 182 0.14 1.84 -14.50
C VAL A 182 0.16 3.13 -15.31
N GLN A 183 0.38 4.24 -14.63
CA GLN A 183 0.45 5.55 -15.25
C GLN A 183 1.80 6.19 -15.01
N LYS A 184 2.27 7.01 -15.96
CA LYS A 184 3.48 7.82 -15.88
C LYS A 184 3.17 9.31 -15.93
N ASN A 185 4.08 10.12 -15.38
CA ASN A 185 4.04 11.58 -15.41
C ASN A 185 5.46 12.12 -15.59
N SER A 186 5.61 13.20 -16.35
CA SER A 186 6.89 13.92 -16.48
C SER A 186 7.21 14.76 -15.24
N THR A 187 6.23 15.03 -14.38
CA THR A 187 6.42 15.70 -13.10
C THR A 187 6.72 14.66 -12.01
N ALA A 188 7.82 14.87 -11.29
CA ALA A 188 8.23 14.04 -10.16
C ALA A 188 7.43 14.37 -8.89
N ASP A 189 7.36 13.40 -7.96
CA ASP A 189 6.86 13.58 -6.59
C ASP A 189 5.47 14.26 -6.52
N THR A 190 4.55 13.82 -7.35
CA THR A 190 3.16 14.28 -7.35
C THR A 190 2.18 13.11 -7.30
N MET A 191 1.10 13.25 -6.54
CA MET A 191 0.03 12.25 -6.46
C MET A 191 -1.04 12.50 -7.53
N ASN A 192 -1.55 13.72 -7.62
CA ASN A 192 -2.68 14.09 -8.47
C ASN A 192 -2.40 15.32 -9.36
N GLY A 193 -1.23 15.92 -9.26
CA GLY A 193 -0.80 17.03 -10.11
C GLY A 193 -0.27 16.60 -11.48
N GLY A 194 -0.17 17.53 -12.43
CA GLY A 194 0.36 17.28 -13.77
C GLY A 194 -0.54 16.41 -14.65
N THR A 195 0.01 15.92 -15.75
CA THR A 195 -0.70 15.05 -16.69
C THR A 195 -0.24 13.61 -16.54
N TRP A 196 -1.14 12.73 -16.16
CA TRP A 196 -0.91 11.31 -16.05
C TRP A 196 -1.30 10.56 -17.31
N THR A 197 -0.39 9.80 -17.88
CA THR A 197 -0.59 9.00 -19.09
C THR A 197 -0.54 7.52 -18.74
N THR A 198 -1.53 6.76 -19.19
CA THR A 198 -1.56 5.30 -18.98
C THR A 198 -0.50 4.62 -19.85
N ILE A 199 0.38 3.85 -19.22
CA ILE A 199 1.34 2.96 -19.89
C ILE A 199 0.62 1.69 -20.33
N SER A 200 -0.08 1.06 -19.39
CA SER A 200 -0.87 -0.17 -19.61
C SER A 200 -1.93 -0.32 -18.53
N SER A 201 -2.97 -1.09 -18.82
CA SER A 201 -4.07 -1.35 -17.89
C SER A 201 -4.67 -2.74 -18.11
N SER A 202 -5.35 -3.24 -17.08
CA SER A 202 -6.16 -4.46 -17.16
C SER A 202 -7.43 -4.28 -16.34
N THR A 203 -8.52 -4.85 -16.81
CA THR A 203 -9.83 -4.81 -16.15
C THR A 203 -10.45 -6.19 -16.10
N VAL A 204 -11.35 -6.38 -15.16
CA VAL A 204 -12.20 -7.58 -15.02
C VAL A 204 -13.66 -7.13 -14.94
N ALA A 205 -14.55 -7.81 -15.67
CA ALA A 205 -15.97 -7.54 -15.58
C ALA A 205 -16.51 -7.87 -14.17
N GLY A 206 -17.38 -7.03 -13.64
CA GLY A 206 -18.01 -7.26 -12.34
C GLY A 206 -18.71 -8.61 -12.25
N SER A 207 -19.31 -9.07 -13.37
CA SER A 207 -19.96 -10.40 -13.46
C SER A 207 -18.98 -11.59 -13.30
N SER A 208 -17.68 -11.37 -13.46
CA SER A 208 -16.65 -12.39 -13.26
C SER A 208 -16.06 -12.35 -11.84
N LEU A 209 -16.40 -11.35 -11.02
CA LEU A 209 -15.90 -11.21 -9.66
C LEU A 209 -16.70 -12.08 -8.70
N PRO A 210 -16.04 -12.69 -7.68
CA PRO A 210 -16.72 -13.31 -6.58
C PRO A 210 -17.58 -12.31 -5.81
N THR A 211 -18.79 -12.75 -5.43
CA THR A 211 -19.74 -11.95 -4.62
C THR A 211 -19.81 -12.44 -3.17
N GLY A 212 -19.03 -13.44 -2.81
CA GLY A 212 -18.88 -13.94 -1.46
C GLY A 212 -18.12 -13.00 -0.54
N THR A 213 -18.08 -13.34 0.74
CA THR A 213 -17.49 -12.50 1.78
C THR A 213 -16.39 -13.21 2.59
N THR A 214 -15.94 -14.39 2.16
CA THR A 214 -14.92 -15.17 2.85
C THR A 214 -13.51 -14.83 2.33
N ALA A 215 -12.50 -15.33 2.99
CA ALA A 215 -11.09 -15.12 2.61
C ALA A 215 -10.70 -15.79 1.27
N SER A 216 -11.52 -16.75 0.79
CA SER A 216 -11.34 -17.42 -0.50
C SER A 216 -12.04 -16.72 -1.67
N ASP A 217 -13.00 -15.81 -1.38
CA ASP A 217 -13.84 -15.16 -2.39
C ASP A 217 -13.14 -13.93 -2.99
N TRP A 218 -11.98 -14.14 -3.63
CA TRP A 218 -11.21 -13.09 -4.27
C TRP A 218 -10.73 -13.50 -5.65
N TYR A 219 -10.93 -12.63 -6.62
CA TYR A 219 -10.40 -12.76 -7.97
C TYR A 219 -8.99 -12.14 -8.03
N SER A 220 -8.01 -12.88 -8.54
CA SER A 220 -6.67 -12.37 -8.76
C SER A 220 -6.56 -11.81 -10.17
N LEU A 221 -6.27 -10.52 -10.29
CA LEU A 221 -6.01 -9.85 -11.56
C LEU A 221 -4.53 -9.45 -11.59
N SER A 222 -3.87 -9.68 -12.72
CA SER A 222 -2.49 -9.22 -12.95
C SER A 222 -2.24 -8.93 -14.42
N PHE A 223 -1.27 -8.05 -14.67
CA PHE A 223 -0.69 -7.85 -15.99
C PHE A 223 0.77 -7.42 -15.89
N THR A 224 1.52 -7.66 -16.96
CA THR A 224 2.94 -7.30 -17.07
C THR A 224 3.11 -6.26 -18.16
N THR A 225 3.96 -5.27 -17.91
CA THR A 225 4.30 -4.20 -18.86
C THR A 225 5.74 -3.73 -18.68
N SER A 226 6.27 -3.01 -19.66
CA SER A 226 7.58 -2.36 -19.54
C SER A 226 7.39 -0.88 -19.26
N ILE A 227 8.13 -0.34 -18.29
CA ILE A 227 8.16 1.10 -18.03
C ILE A 227 9.04 1.77 -19.09
N PRO A 228 8.55 2.75 -19.85
CA PRO A 228 9.33 3.41 -20.88
C PRO A 228 10.59 4.07 -20.33
N ASN A 229 11.69 3.99 -21.10
CA ASN A 229 12.93 4.74 -20.85
C ASN A 229 13.09 5.87 -21.87
N ASP A 230 12.11 6.76 -21.88
CA ASP A 230 11.98 7.88 -22.85
C ASP A 230 12.08 9.26 -22.19
N GLY A 231 12.50 9.30 -20.92
CA GLY A 231 12.62 10.53 -20.14
C GLY A 231 11.28 11.10 -19.63
N THR A 232 10.14 10.45 -19.91
CA THR A 232 8.81 10.96 -19.53
C THR A 232 8.22 10.29 -18.28
N ALA A 233 8.92 9.32 -17.66
CA ALA A 233 8.48 8.60 -16.48
C ALA A 233 9.19 9.09 -15.21
N ALA A 234 9.13 10.38 -14.90
CA ALA A 234 9.64 10.95 -13.66
C ALA A 234 8.77 10.59 -12.45
N GLY A 235 7.46 10.42 -12.64
CA GLY A 235 6.49 9.88 -11.69
C GLY A 235 5.84 8.62 -12.23
N ILE A 236 5.56 7.66 -11.36
CA ILE A 236 4.80 6.43 -11.64
C ILE A 236 3.75 6.27 -10.56
N ARG A 237 2.52 5.90 -10.97
CA ARG A 237 1.44 5.56 -10.02
C ARG A 237 0.60 4.39 -10.51
N ILE A 238 -0.07 3.75 -9.57
CA ILE A 238 -1.18 2.84 -9.83
C ILE A 238 -2.48 3.62 -9.69
N LEU A 239 -3.36 3.48 -10.67
CA LEU A 239 -4.76 3.88 -10.61
C LEU A 239 -5.63 2.63 -10.49
N ILE A 240 -6.54 2.58 -9.53
CA ILE A 240 -7.63 1.61 -9.46
C ILE A 240 -8.93 2.35 -9.70
N ALA A 241 -9.71 1.90 -10.67
CA ALA A 241 -10.93 2.57 -11.07
C ALA A 241 -11.95 1.58 -11.65
N GLU A 242 -13.20 1.91 -11.49
CA GLU A 242 -14.31 1.33 -12.24
C GLU A 242 -14.45 1.96 -13.63
N THR A 243 -15.02 1.22 -14.57
CA THR A 243 -15.24 1.71 -15.96
C THR A 243 -16.57 2.41 -16.15
N ILE A 244 -17.52 2.22 -15.24
CA ILE A 244 -18.87 2.81 -15.30
C ILE A 244 -19.18 3.37 -13.92
N THR A 245 -19.79 4.56 -13.86
CA THR A 245 -20.30 5.13 -12.62
C THR A 245 -21.27 4.17 -11.93
N GLY A 246 -21.05 3.92 -10.65
CA GLY A 246 -21.71 2.85 -9.91
C GLY A 246 -23.22 3.07 -9.74
N ILE A 247 -23.89 1.98 -9.50
CA ILE A 247 -25.33 1.92 -9.17
C ILE A 247 -25.47 1.59 -7.69
N SER A 248 -26.16 2.46 -6.94
CA SER A 248 -26.46 2.21 -5.52
C SER A 248 -27.67 1.25 -5.38
N PRO A 249 -27.64 0.31 -4.40
CA PRO A 249 -26.55 0.00 -3.49
C PRO A 249 -25.59 -1.05 -4.08
N SER A 250 -24.37 -0.67 -4.37
CA SER A 250 -23.35 -1.62 -4.82
C SER A 250 -21.98 -1.29 -4.20
N TYR A 251 -21.05 -2.24 -4.23
CA TYR A 251 -19.66 -2.01 -3.82
C TYR A 251 -18.71 -2.96 -4.53
N TRP A 252 -17.45 -2.51 -4.60
CA TRP A 252 -16.32 -3.37 -4.88
C TRP A 252 -15.26 -3.24 -3.79
N GLU A 253 -14.39 -4.24 -3.68
CA GLU A 253 -13.27 -4.26 -2.76
C GLU A 253 -11.99 -4.62 -3.48
N VAL A 254 -10.88 -4.09 -2.94
CA VAL A 254 -9.53 -4.39 -3.40
C VAL A 254 -8.61 -4.69 -2.21
N ALA A 255 -7.69 -5.62 -2.40
CA ALA A 255 -6.65 -5.97 -1.44
C ALA A 255 -5.40 -6.48 -2.17
N ALA A 256 -4.29 -6.59 -1.43
CA ALA A 256 -3.04 -7.20 -1.90
C ALA A 256 -2.53 -6.58 -3.21
N VAL A 257 -2.53 -5.24 -3.31
CA VAL A 257 -1.98 -4.54 -4.47
C VAL A 257 -0.46 -4.58 -4.44
N GLN A 258 0.13 -5.06 -5.52
CA GLN A 258 1.57 -5.19 -5.66
C GLN A 258 2.04 -4.71 -7.03
N LEU A 259 3.12 -3.92 -7.03
CA LEU A 259 3.92 -3.56 -8.20
C LEU A 259 5.33 -4.06 -7.95
N GLU A 260 5.82 -4.95 -8.80
CA GLU A 260 7.12 -5.58 -8.63
C GLU A 260 7.90 -5.66 -9.95
N ILE A 261 9.24 -5.70 -9.88
CA ILE A 261 10.08 -6.00 -11.05
C ILE A 261 10.09 -7.51 -11.22
N ALA A 262 9.21 -8.03 -12.05
CA ALA A 262 9.06 -9.46 -12.32
C ALA A 262 8.36 -9.66 -13.66
N PRO A 263 8.58 -10.80 -14.34
CA PRO A 263 7.89 -11.15 -15.59
C PRO A 263 6.47 -11.70 -15.35
N GLN A 264 6.12 -12.01 -14.11
CA GLN A 264 4.80 -12.52 -13.70
C GLN A 264 4.51 -12.17 -12.25
N ALA A 265 3.23 -12.20 -11.86
CA ALA A 265 2.83 -11.94 -10.49
C ALA A 265 3.34 -13.02 -9.53
N THR A 266 3.89 -12.57 -8.40
CA THR A 266 4.33 -13.45 -7.31
C THR A 266 3.41 -13.27 -6.09
N PRO A 267 3.47 -14.12 -5.06
CA PRO A 267 2.67 -13.93 -3.85
C PRO A 267 2.85 -12.53 -3.25
N PHE A 268 1.75 -11.98 -2.71
CA PHE A 268 1.73 -10.63 -2.16
C PHE A 268 2.78 -10.47 -1.05
N SER A 269 3.49 -9.35 -1.12
CA SER A 269 4.43 -8.91 -0.09
C SER A 269 4.14 -7.46 0.30
N ARG A 270 4.23 -7.16 1.59
CA ARG A 270 4.22 -5.77 2.06
C ARG A 270 5.50 -5.07 1.64
N ALA A 271 5.41 -3.80 1.24
CA ALA A 271 6.60 -3.00 0.92
C ALA A 271 7.59 -2.96 2.10
N GLY A 272 7.10 -2.85 3.32
CA GLY A 272 7.88 -2.89 4.56
C GLY A 272 8.20 -4.30 5.09
N GLY A 273 7.79 -5.37 4.42
CA GLY A 273 7.99 -6.76 4.83
C GLY A 273 7.17 -7.22 6.04
N SER A 274 6.72 -6.30 6.88
CA SER A 274 5.91 -6.54 8.08
C SER A 274 4.93 -5.39 8.29
N ILE A 275 3.93 -5.55 9.17
CA ILE A 275 3.00 -4.44 9.51
C ILE A 275 3.75 -3.26 10.16
N GLY A 276 4.72 -3.54 11.04
CA GLY A 276 5.54 -2.48 11.64
C GLY A 276 6.41 -1.74 10.62
N GLY A 277 7.02 -2.47 9.68
CA GLY A 277 7.76 -1.88 8.57
C GLY A 277 6.87 -1.08 7.63
N GLU A 278 5.67 -1.58 7.34
CA GLU A 278 4.67 -0.88 6.53
C GLU A 278 4.19 0.42 7.19
N LEU A 279 3.94 0.39 8.51
CA LEU A 279 3.61 1.59 9.29
C LEU A 279 4.74 2.63 9.21
N ALA A 280 5.99 2.23 9.37
CA ALA A 280 7.13 3.14 9.27
C ALA A 280 7.24 3.78 7.89
N LEU A 281 7.00 3.02 6.81
CA LEU A 281 6.94 3.55 5.45
C LEU A 281 5.78 4.54 5.25
N CYS A 282 4.60 4.26 5.81
CA CYS A 282 3.46 5.19 5.80
C CYS A 282 3.76 6.47 6.60
N GLN A 283 4.37 6.31 7.78
CA GLN A 283 4.74 7.43 8.66
C GLN A 283 5.79 8.37 8.06
N ARG A 284 6.55 7.93 7.08
CA ARG A 284 7.43 8.80 6.29
C ARG A 284 6.66 9.90 5.53
N TYR A 285 5.34 9.75 5.34
CA TYR A 285 4.47 10.68 4.64
C TYR A 285 3.42 11.34 5.52
N TYR A 286 2.90 10.59 6.49
CA TYR A 286 1.92 11.10 7.44
C TYR A 286 2.03 10.36 8.77
N ILE A 287 2.12 11.15 9.82
CA ILE A 287 2.16 10.65 11.20
C ILE A 287 0.96 11.22 11.93
N ARG A 288 0.15 10.35 12.53
CA ARG A 288 -0.91 10.74 13.46
C ARG A 288 -0.64 10.15 14.83
N THR A 289 -0.48 11.05 15.79
CA THR A 289 -0.33 10.70 17.20
C THR A 289 -1.66 10.87 17.91
N THR A 290 -2.12 9.83 18.59
CA THR A 290 -3.31 9.83 19.45
C THR A 290 -2.90 9.20 20.77
N PRO A 291 -2.58 9.97 21.82
CA PRO A 291 -2.10 9.43 23.09
C PRO A 291 -3.11 8.56 23.83
N GLY A 292 -4.41 8.68 23.52
CA GLY A 292 -5.48 7.90 24.16
C GLY A 292 -5.75 8.28 25.62
N LEU A 293 -5.18 9.37 26.10
CA LEU A 293 -5.31 9.91 27.46
C LEU A 293 -5.95 11.29 27.44
N SER A 294 -6.77 11.61 28.43
CA SER A 294 -7.50 12.89 28.51
C SER A 294 -6.59 14.12 28.42
N TYR A 295 -5.37 14.01 28.94
CA TYR A 295 -4.34 15.06 28.92
C TYR A 295 -3.01 14.55 28.36
N GLY A 296 -3.05 13.60 27.40
CA GLY A 296 -1.86 13.05 26.76
C GLY A 296 -1.04 14.14 26.08
N THR A 297 0.29 14.08 26.22
CA THR A 297 1.22 15.10 25.74
C THR A 297 1.75 14.75 24.36
N TYR A 298 1.84 15.76 23.47
CA TYR A 298 2.40 15.67 22.13
C TYR A 298 3.82 16.22 22.06
N GLY A 299 4.11 17.29 22.81
CA GLY A 299 5.41 17.92 22.78
C GLY A 299 5.57 18.95 23.88
N PHE A 300 6.81 19.42 24.04
CA PHE A 300 7.22 20.37 25.05
C PHE A 300 7.87 21.58 24.41
N GLY A 301 7.74 22.74 25.06
CA GLY A 301 8.30 24.00 24.62
C GLY A 301 8.18 25.09 25.66
N PHE A 302 7.96 26.31 25.20
CA PHE A 302 7.82 27.47 26.07
C PHE A 302 6.84 28.49 25.50
N ALA A 303 6.26 29.27 26.37
CA ALA A 303 5.43 30.43 26.01
C ALA A 303 6.34 31.56 25.54
N GLN A 304 6.18 32.02 24.30
CA GLN A 304 6.87 33.21 23.79
C GLN A 304 6.21 34.49 24.23
N ALA A 305 4.90 34.46 24.37
CA ALA A 305 4.06 35.59 24.79
C ALA A 305 2.86 35.11 25.61
N SER A 306 2.01 36.04 26.07
CA SER A 306 0.77 35.68 26.75
C SER A 306 -0.23 34.91 25.88
N THR A 307 -0.03 34.89 24.56
CA THR A 307 -0.95 34.32 23.56
C THR A 307 -0.30 33.32 22.65
N THR A 308 1.00 33.03 22.76
CA THR A 308 1.72 32.20 21.81
C THR A 308 2.71 31.29 22.54
N ALA A 309 2.73 30.01 22.20
CA ALA A 309 3.79 29.07 22.58
C ALA A 309 4.44 28.44 21.35
N VAL A 310 5.70 28.04 21.48
CA VAL A 310 6.40 27.20 20.53
C VAL A 310 6.66 25.85 21.20
N VAL A 311 6.27 24.79 20.51
CA VAL A 311 6.34 23.42 21.03
C VAL A 311 7.11 22.54 20.06
N ALA A 312 8.11 21.83 20.56
CA ALA A 312 8.87 20.83 19.83
C ALA A 312 8.14 19.47 19.86
N VAL A 313 7.92 18.88 18.70
CA VAL A 313 7.32 17.55 18.54
C VAL A 313 8.33 16.65 17.83
N ASN A 314 8.84 15.63 18.55
CA ASN A 314 9.72 14.62 17.98
C ASN A 314 8.89 13.63 17.17
N LEU A 315 9.38 13.29 15.99
CA LEU A 315 8.73 12.33 15.11
C LEU A 315 9.37 10.93 15.26
N PRO A 316 8.57 9.86 15.26
CA PRO A 316 9.07 8.49 15.39
C PRO A 316 9.81 8.02 14.15
N VAL A 317 9.55 8.65 12.98
CA VAL A 317 10.16 8.34 11.69
C VAL A 317 10.51 9.66 10.99
N THR A 318 11.63 9.69 10.29
CA THR A 318 12.00 10.83 9.46
C THR A 318 11.03 10.99 8.29
N LEU A 319 10.36 12.12 8.18
CA LEU A 319 9.50 12.45 7.04
C LEU A 319 10.32 12.53 5.74
N ARG A 320 9.68 12.32 4.60
CA ARG A 320 10.34 12.41 3.29
C ARG A 320 10.85 13.81 2.96
N THR A 321 10.19 14.85 3.47
CA THR A 321 10.53 16.27 3.29
C THR A 321 10.04 17.05 4.51
N LEU A 322 10.27 18.35 4.54
CA LEU A 322 9.63 19.23 5.51
C LEU A 322 8.10 19.04 5.48
N PRO A 323 7.44 18.99 6.63
CA PRO A 323 5.99 18.81 6.67
C PRO A 323 5.27 20.03 6.09
N THR A 324 4.17 19.75 5.38
CA THR A 324 3.36 20.77 4.71
C THR A 324 1.93 20.84 5.26
N THR A 325 1.47 19.80 5.96
CA THR A 325 0.10 19.74 6.49
C THR A 325 0.07 19.44 7.98
N LEU A 326 -0.74 20.22 8.71
CA LEU A 326 -1.14 19.98 10.09
C LEU A 326 -2.63 19.65 10.13
N ASP A 327 -2.95 18.59 10.85
CA ASP A 327 -4.30 18.10 11.06
C ASP A 327 -4.43 17.75 12.56
N TYR A 328 -5.42 18.30 13.24
CA TYR A 328 -5.52 18.14 14.69
C TYR A 328 -6.95 18.31 15.21
N SER A 329 -7.22 17.74 16.37
CA SER A 329 -8.50 17.88 17.07
C SER A 329 -8.30 17.78 18.56
N ASN A 330 -9.12 18.52 19.30
CA ASN A 330 -9.23 18.47 20.76
C ASN A 330 -7.89 18.68 21.48
N LEU A 331 -7.11 19.68 21.08
CA LEU A 331 -5.84 20.02 21.68
C LEU A 331 -5.93 21.22 22.61
N ALA A 332 -5.05 21.28 23.60
CA ALA A 332 -4.89 22.41 24.54
C ALA A 332 -3.40 22.70 24.75
N LEU A 333 -3.10 23.95 25.10
CA LEU A 333 -1.83 24.35 25.67
C LEU A 333 -1.92 24.37 27.18
N GLN A 334 -0.92 23.85 27.84
CA GLN A 334 -0.75 24.00 29.29
C GLN A 334 0.59 24.66 29.60
N SER A 335 0.57 25.72 30.44
CA SER A 335 1.77 26.39 30.96
C SER A 335 1.60 26.60 32.46
N GLY A 336 2.44 26.00 33.27
CA GLY A 336 2.28 25.96 34.72
C GLY A 336 0.96 25.28 35.12
N SER A 337 0.15 25.94 35.93
CA SER A 337 -1.19 25.48 36.31
C SER A 337 -2.30 25.92 35.34
N TYR A 338 -1.95 26.67 34.29
CA TYR A 338 -2.90 27.15 33.30
C TYR A 338 -3.05 26.16 32.15
N SER A 339 -4.30 25.89 31.78
CA SER A 339 -4.62 25.08 30.59
C SER A 339 -5.71 25.78 29.78
N SER A 340 -5.51 25.95 28.49
CA SER A 340 -6.47 26.55 27.58
C SER A 340 -6.56 25.74 26.28
N SER A 341 -7.75 25.68 25.71
CA SER A 341 -7.95 25.05 24.41
C SER A 341 -7.24 25.83 23.32
N VAL A 342 -6.56 25.11 22.43
CA VAL A 342 -6.00 25.68 21.22
C VAL A 342 -7.15 26.16 20.33
N ASN A 343 -7.10 27.41 19.90
CA ASN A 343 -8.19 28.05 19.17
C ASN A 343 -8.37 27.40 17.78
N ALA A 344 -9.59 27.00 17.43
CA ALA A 344 -9.91 26.21 16.23
C ALA A 344 -9.65 26.95 14.90
N SER A 345 -9.50 28.26 14.90
CA SER A 345 -9.32 29.07 13.68
C SER A 345 -7.85 29.41 13.41
N GLY A 346 -7.04 28.39 12.99
CA GLY A 346 -5.65 28.59 12.60
C GLY A 346 -4.66 28.65 13.76
N ALA A 347 -4.98 28.00 14.85
CA ALA A 347 -4.20 28.06 16.09
C ALA A 347 -2.87 27.32 16.06
N LEU A 348 -2.73 26.27 15.25
CA LEU A 348 -1.45 25.58 15.06
C LEU A 348 -0.87 25.91 13.69
N ALA A 349 0.41 26.23 13.65
CA ALA A 349 1.17 26.42 12.42
C ALA A 349 2.58 25.85 12.58
N PHE A 350 3.23 25.50 11.49
CA PHE A 350 4.65 25.17 11.54
C PHE A 350 5.50 26.43 11.76
N GLU A 351 6.47 26.32 12.66
CA GLU A 351 7.57 27.25 12.71
C GLU A 351 8.58 26.82 11.66
N GLY A 352 8.55 27.51 10.49
CA GLY A 352 9.21 27.03 9.27
C GLY A 352 10.75 27.10 9.30
N SER A 353 11.33 28.02 10.09
CA SER A 353 12.78 28.23 10.11
C SER A 353 13.54 27.23 10.98
N THR A 354 12.85 26.55 11.91
CA THR A 354 13.45 25.63 12.88
C THR A 354 12.93 24.20 12.79
N SER A 355 11.91 23.94 11.96
CA SER A 355 11.41 22.60 11.70
C SER A 355 12.34 21.81 10.78
N SER A 356 12.42 20.50 11.04
CA SER A 356 13.11 19.53 10.20
C SER A 356 12.23 18.30 9.93
N PRO A 357 12.63 17.38 9.03
CA PRO A 357 11.90 16.13 8.85
C PRO A 357 11.84 15.19 10.08
N GLN A 358 12.67 15.43 11.12
CA GLN A 358 12.71 14.61 12.34
C GLN A 358 12.12 15.33 13.57
N LEU A 359 12.16 16.66 13.57
CA LEU A 359 11.71 17.49 14.69
C LEU A 359 10.88 18.63 14.14
N VAL A 360 9.62 18.70 14.52
CA VAL A 360 8.72 19.74 14.07
C VAL A 360 8.49 20.75 15.20
N MET A 361 8.72 22.01 14.89
CA MET A 361 8.38 23.11 15.78
C MET A 361 7.01 23.66 15.39
N ILE A 362 6.10 23.71 16.36
CA ILE A 362 4.71 24.14 16.18
C ILE A 362 4.47 25.41 16.96
N PHE A 363 4.05 26.46 16.28
CA PHE A 363 3.39 27.61 16.90
C PHE A 363 1.98 27.22 17.31
N ALA A 364 1.65 27.45 18.56
CA ALA A 364 0.31 27.27 19.09
C ALA A 364 -0.18 28.61 19.64
N ASN A 365 -1.27 29.13 19.05
CA ASN A 365 -1.90 30.36 19.45
C ASN A 365 -3.15 30.09 20.31
N TYR A 366 -3.42 30.93 21.28
CA TYR A 366 -4.63 30.87 22.12
C TYR A 366 -4.98 32.25 22.67
N THR A 367 -6.08 32.36 23.40
CA THR A 367 -6.69 33.65 23.69
C THR A 367 -5.86 34.55 24.59
N THR A 368 -5.40 34.09 25.75
CA THR A 368 -4.52 34.83 26.68
C THR A 368 -4.29 34.02 27.97
N GLY A 369 -3.30 34.36 28.77
CA GLY A 369 -3.14 33.84 30.14
C GLY A 369 -1.83 33.11 30.40
N MET A 370 -0.95 32.91 29.38
CA MET A 370 0.41 32.41 29.62
C MET A 370 1.32 33.58 30.06
N THR A 371 2.37 33.21 30.71
CA THR A 371 3.47 34.11 31.03
C THR A 371 4.64 33.78 30.09
N ALA A 372 5.18 34.79 29.43
CA ALA A 372 6.33 34.61 28.54
C ALA A 372 7.51 33.93 29.28
N ASN A 373 8.27 33.09 28.55
CA ASN A 373 9.41 32.31 29.03
C ASN A 373 9.05 31.21 30.05
N GLN A 374 7.78 30.90 30.29
CA GLN A 374 7.39 29.77 31.11
C GLN A 374 7.34 28.47 30.25
N PRO A 375 7.69 27.31 30.85
CA PRO A 375 7.51 26.03 30.16
C PRO A 375 6.07 25.82 29.70
N ALA A 376 5.91 25.27 28.51
CA ALA A 376 4.61 24.94 27.94
C ALA A 376 4.61 23.52 27.35
N ARG A 377 3.44 22.90 27.25
CA ARG A 377 3.25 21.62 26.56
C ARG A 377 1.95 21.64 25.77
N LEU A 378 1.98 20.94 24.64
CA LEU A 378 0.80 20.65 23.83
C LEU A 378 0.20 19.33 24.32
N ILE A 379 -1.08 19.33 24.68
CA ILE A 379 -1.77 18.19 25.30
C ILE A 379 -3.15 17.99 24.67
N ASN A 380 -3.77 16.84 24.94
CA ASN A 380 -5.21 16.65 24.73
C ASN A 380 -6.01 17.58 25.65
N ASN A 381 -7.11 18.13 25.14
CA ASN A 381 -8.03 18.98 25.88
C ASN A 381 -9.12 18.16 26.57
N ASN A 382 -8.76 17.45 27.64
CA ASN A 382 -9.66 16.57 28.40
C ASN A 382 -10.45 15.60 27.48
N ASN A 383 -9.78 15.06 26.47
CA ASN A 383 -10.40 14.22 25.45
C ASN A 383 -9.46 13.10 25.00
N THR A 384 -9.87 11.85 25.18
CA THR A 384 -9.06 10.67 24.78
C THR A 384 -8.96 10.49 23.27
N ALA A 385 -9.86 11.12 22.48
CA ALA A 385 -9.85 11.07 21.02
C ALA A 385 -9.08 12.25 20.37
N GLY A 386 -8.42 13.10 21.17
CA GLY A 386 -7.56 14.16 20.64
C GLY A 386 -6.41 13.60 19.83
N TYR A 387 -6.01 14.29 18.77
CA TYR A 387 -4.92 13.87 17.90
C TYR A 387 -4.15 15.04 17.30
N LEU A 388 -2.92 14.75 16.91
CA LEU A 388 -2.07 15.63 16.11
C LEU A 388 -1.56 14.83 14.89
N GLY A 389 -1.87 15.31 13.70
CA GLY A 389 -1.44 14.78 12.41
C GLY A 389 -0.42 15.72 11.74
N ILE A 390 0.67 15.16 11.24
CA ILE A 390 1.77 15.88 10.57
C ILE A 390 2.05 15.18 9.24
N GLY A 391 1.91 15.90 8.12
CA GLY A 391 2.01 15.34 6.79
C GLY A 391 3.06 15.98 5.89
N ALA A 392 3.70 15.11 5.09
CA ALA A 392 4.65 15.42 4.02
C ALA A 392 4.32 14.59 2.77
N GLU A 393 3.05 14.53 2.38
CA GLU A 393 2.55 13.74 1.25
C GLU A 393 3.11 14.23 -0.11
N LEU A 394 2.92 13.42 -1.19
CA LEU A 394 3.33 13.75 -2.56
C LEU A 394 2.40 14.78 -3.20
#